data_4fdc76ab699f137c554d136554a81cc0
#
_entry.id   4fdc76ab699f137c554d136554a81cc0
#
_cell.length_a   1.000
_cell.length_b   1.000
_cell.length_c   1.000
_cell.angle_alpha   90.00
_cell.angle_beta   90.00
_cell.angle_gamma   90.00
#
_symmetry.space_group_name_H-M   'P 1'
#
loop_
_entity.id
_entity.type
_entity.pdbx_description
1 polymer ?
#
loop_
_entity_poly.entity_id
_entity_poly.type
_entity_poly.pdbx_seq_one_letter_code
_entity_poly.pdbx_strand_id
1 'polypeptide(L)'
;MSYSKEYMIPCTFDDTVQSMKFIPMSNANFLATGGWDCRIRIFDIKYNVMNISTNNEDCQINANLQFGYEHSSPILSLSWDGNQGRLFTGCADGSINMIDIAKKTSNQISTHQGACREVIFHQNYNILLTGGWDGVINLFDLRTPNPTFTYKFPNRVYSMSCVRDLFVVGLSELKIAYFNLGKLQMNKSFQPDLFFSSHLKYQTRKVCVFHDGKGFAESSIEGRVAIKHIININNPPQINQETGTTMGKDEFGKDDFAFRCHRNTKTTPQEVYSVNDIAFNPVYGTFCTAGSDGIYCIWDRINRSRLFERTETNDKTPLTCCDYNSTGNLLAFACGYDWSRGADEAKNYTNSTKVGIHYLPPNQRKK
;
A
#
# COMPACT_ATOMS: atom_id res chain seq x y z
N MET A 1 25.36 -14.08 10.48
CA MET A 1 24.10 -13.36 10.14
C MET A 1 24.46 -11.90 9.94
N SER A 2 24.43 -11.38 8.70
CA SER A 2 24.73 -9.97 8.46
C SER A 2 23.51 -9.15 8.84
N TYR A 3 23.64 -8.30 9.83
CA TYR A 3 22.62 -7.31 10.16
C TYR A 3 22.60 -6.25 9.06
N SER A 4 21.57 -6.26 8.22
CA SER A 4 21.31 -5.14 7.33
C SER A 4 20.96 -3.93 8.17
N LYS A 5 21.75 -2.89 8.06
CA LYS A 5 21.63 -1.69 8.88
C LYS A 5 20.44 -0.88 8.41
N GLU A 6 19.40 -0.76 9.23
CA GLU A 6 18.29 0.15 8.98
C GLU A 6 18.74 1.58 9.27
N TYR A 7 18.36 2.50 8.40
CA TYR A 7 18.56 3.93 8.60
C TYR A 7 17.26 4.58 9.04
N MET A 8 17.23 5.13 10.26
CA MET A 8 16.08 5.89 10.73
C MET A 8 16.22 7.35 10.30
N ILE A 9 15.17 7.87 9.64
CA ILE A 9 15.14 9.28 9.21
C ILE A 9 15.14 10.18 10.45
N PRO A 10 16.08 11.12 10.57
CA PRO A 10 16.19 12.02 11.72
C PRO A 10 15.13 13.14 11.63
N CYS A 11 13.86 12.77 11.82
CA CYS A 11 12.71 13.66 11.81
C CYS A 11 11.73 13.26 12.91
N THR A 12 11.10 14.23 13.55
CA THR A 12 10.03 14.00 14.51
C THR A 12 8.69 13.90 13.78
N PHE A 13 7.88 12.94 14.21
CA PHE A 13 6.51 12.75 13.77
C PHE A 13 5.63 12.83 15.01
N ASP A 14 4.69 13.78 15.01
CA ASP A 14 3.86 14.05 16.19
C ASP A 14 2.76 13.00 16.38
N ASP A 15 2.42 12.25 15.30
CA ASP A 15 1.49 11.12 15.33
C ASP A 15 1.86 10.09 14.27
N THR A 16 1.11 9.01 14.19
CA THR A 16 1.36 7.86 13.34
C THR A 16 1.33 8.22 11.85
N VAL A 17 2.37 7.78 11.12
CA VAL A 17 2.40 7.83 9.64
C VAL A 17 1.47 6.74 9.10
N GLN A 18 0.46 7.15 8.33
CA GLN A 18 -0.56 6.27 7.77
C GLN A 18 -0.25 5.82 6.33
N SER A 19 0.42 6.67 5.58
CA SER A 19 0.77 6.40 4.18
C SER A 19 2.16 6.95 3.86
N MET A 20 2.90 6.19 3.07
CA MET A 20 4.16 6.63 2.49
C MET A 20 4.26 6.15 1.04
N LYS A 21 4.89 6.96 0.19
CA LYS A 21 5.09 6.61 -1.22
C LYS A 21 6.39 7.19 -1.76
N PHE A 22 7.21 6.33 -2.33
CA PHE A 22 8.30 6.79 -3.19
C PHE A 22 7.77 7.33 -4.50
N ILE A 23 8.43 8.35 -5.03
CA ILE A 23 8.13 8.83 -6.37
C ILE A 23 8.46 7.73 -7.40
N PRO A 24 7.59 7.44 -8.38
CA PRO A 24 7.80 6.37 -9.36
C PRO A 24 8.75 6.80 -10.50
N MET A 25 9.96 7.25 -10.13
CA MET A 25 11.01 7.69 -11.06
C MET A 25 12.31 6.96 -10.76
N SER A 26 12.97 6.43 -11.80
CA SER A 26 14.20 5.64 -11.63
C SER A 26 15.43 6.46 -11.23
N ASN A 27 15.41 7.75 -11.51
CA ASN A 27 16.52 8.68 -11.26
C ASN A 27 16.34 9.53 -10.01
N ALA A 28 15.28 9.31 -9.23
CA ALA A 28 14.99 10.07 -8.02
C ALA A 28 14.42 9.15 -6.93
N ASN A 29 14.76 9.43 -5.68
CA ASN A 29 14.24 8.70 -4.51
C ASN A 29 13.59 9.69 -3.54
N PHE A 30 12.59 10.45 -4.01
CA PHE A 30 11.77 11.25 -3.11
C PHE A 30 10.75 10.35 -2.41
N LEU A 31 10.75 10.39 -1.08
CA LEU A 31 9.79 9.69 -0.23
C LEU A 31 8.82 10.70 0.37
N ALA A 32 7.54 10.59 0.04
CA ALA A 32 6.48 11.32 0.72
C ALA A 32 5.92 10.50 1.87
N THR A 33 5.68 11.15 3.01
CA THR A 33 5.01 10.58 4.18
C THR A 33 3.83 11.47 4.57
N GLY A 34 2.75 10.87 5.02
CA GLY A 34 1.56 11.56 5.53
C GLY A 34 0.87 10.73 6.59
N GLY A 35 0.25 11.37 7.56
CA GLY A 35 -0.33 10.65 8.69
C GLY A 35 -1.32 11.46 9.52
N TRP A 36 -1.52 10.99 10.74
CA TRP A 36 -2.48 11.52 11.69
C TRP A 36 -2.08 12.89 12.26
N ASP A 37 -0.81 13.27 12.14
CA ASP A 37 -0.32 14.61 12.48
C ASP A 37 -0.69 15.69 11.44
N CYS A 38 -1.49 15.37 10.44
CA CYS A 38 -1.96 16.24 9.36
C CYS A 38 -0.80 16.80 8.48
N ARG A 39 0.41 16.27 8.58
CA ARG A 39 1.57 16.81 7.85
C ARG A 39 2.04 15.87 6.76
N ILE A 40 2.35 16.47 5.62
CA ILE A 40 3.12 15.83 4.56
C ILE A 40 4.57 16.24 4.73
N ARG A 41 5.46 15.25 4.61
CA ARG A 41 6.90 15.48 4.54
C ARG A 41 7.45 14.76 3.32
N ILE A 42 8.29 15.44 2.55
CA ILE A 42 8.97 14.85 1.39
C ILE A 42 10.46 14.90 1.66
N PHE A 43 11.07 13.72 1.63
CA PHE A 43 12.50 13.51 1.85
C PHE A 43 13.18 13.14 0.54
N ASP A 44 14.35 13.76 0.27
CA ASP A 44 15.30 13.31 -0.76
C ASP A 44 16.21 12.25 -0.13
N ILE A 45 16.07 11.01 -0.61
CA ILE A 45 16.82 9.86 -0.11
C ILE A 45 18.02 9.62 -1.03
N LYS A 46 19.21 9.82 -0.49
CA LYS A 46 20.46 9.49 -1.17
C LYS A 46 21.08 8.26 -0.53
N TYR A 47 21.61 7.36 -1.34
CA TYR A 47 22.34 6.21 -0.85
C TYR A 47 23.57 5.92 -1.69
N ASN A 48 24.60 5.39 -1.03
CA ASN A 48 25.83 4.97 -1.66
C ASN A 48 26.17 3.56 -1.17
N VAL A 49 26.28 2.63 -2.10
CA VAL A 49 26.67 1.25 -1.82
C VAL A 49 28.18 1.18 -1.78
N MET A 50 28.72 0.86 -0.61
CA MET A 50 30.14 0.62 -0.45
C MET A 50 30.44 -0.83 -0.83
N ASN A 51 31.26 -1.05 -1.86
CA ASN A 51 31.70 -2.37 -2.26
C ASN A 51 32.61 -2.97 -1.19
N ILE A 52 32.04 -3.82 -0.36
CA ILE A 52 32.81 -4.68 0.54
C ILE A 52 32.52 -6.12 0.14
N SER A 53 33.58 -6.82 -0.31
CA SER A 53 33.69 -8.26 -0.64
C SER A 53 32.44 -9.12 -0.45
N THR A 54 31.94 -9.57 -1.57
CA THR A 54 31.13 -10.76 -1.93
C THR A 54 29.87 -11.15 -1.16
N ASN A 55 29.59 -10.70 0.07
CA ASN A 55 28.35 -11.06 0.80
C ASN A 55 27.81 -10.01 1.79
N ASN A 56 28.47 -8.87 1.98
CA ASN A 56 28.03 -7.79 2.86
C ASN A 56 28.16 -6.45 2.13
N GLU A 57 27.12 -6.05 1.41
CA GLU A 57 26.99 -4.68 0.90
C GLU A 57 26.60 -3.77 2.06
N ASP A 58 27.51 -2.93 2.54
CA ASP A 58 27.19 -1.85 3.46
C ASP A 58 26.69 -0.65 2.65
N CYS A 59 25.58 -0.07 3.04
CA CYS A 59 24.97 1.05 2.34
C CYS A 59 24.87 2.25 3.28
N GLN A 60 25.45 3.36 2.86
CA GLN A 60 25.29 4.61 3.56
C GLN A 60 24.06 5.34 3.00
N ILE A 61 23.08 5.61 3.86
CA ILE A 61 21.83 6.29 3.50
C ILE A 61 21.82 7.65 4.17
N ASN A 62 21.28 8.66 3.47
CA ASN A 62 21.00 9.99 4.00
C ASN A 62 19.62 10.44 3.51
N ALA A 63 18.85 11.07 4.39
CA ALA A 63 17.52 11.59 4.11
C ALA A 63 17.45 13.08 4.46
N ASN A 64 17.15 13.92 3.48
CA ASN A 64 17.04 15.36 3.66
C ASN A 64 15.60 15.80 3.43
N LEU A 65 15.01 16.47 4.42
CA LEU A 65 13.67 17.06 4.27
C LEU A 65 13.72 18.17 3.23
N GLN A 66 12.95 18.03 2.15
CA GLN A 66 12.88 18.99 1.05
C GLN A 66 11.64 19.87 1.11
N PHE A 67 10.53 19.29 1.59
CA PHE A 67 9.23 19.92 1.58
C PHE A 67 8.39 19.46 2.75
N GLY A 68 7.66 20.38 3.36
CA GLY A 68 6.65 20.13 4.38
C GLY A 68 5.38 20.92 4.05
N TYR A 69 4.22 20.30 4.26
CA TYR A 69 2.92 20.91 4.10
C TYR A 69 1.97 20.39 5.18
N GLU A 70 1.16 21.30 5.74
CA GLU A 70 0.18 20.99 6.78
C GLU A 70 -1.23 21.07 6.19
N HIS A 71 -1.98 19.98 6.33
CA HIS A 71 -3.41 19.90 6.00
C HIS A 71 -4.27 20.23 7.23
N SER A 72 -5.53 20.56 6.98
CA SER A 72 -6.54 20.72 8.04
C SER A 72 -7.03 19.42 8.65
N SER A 73 -6.71 18.28 8.04
CA SER A 73 -7.22 16.95 8.40
C SER A 73 -6.15 15.87 8.21
N PRO A 74 -6.20 14.77 8.99
CA PRO A 74 -5.28 13.64 8.83
C PRO A 74 -5.25 13.08 7.42
N ILE A 75 -4.03 12.69 6.98
CA ILE A 75 -3.76 12.15 5.65
C ILE A 75 -3.82 10.64 5.72
N LEU A 76 -4.73 10.03 4.96
CA LEU A 76 -4.94 8.58 4.94
C LEU A 76 -4.24 7.88 3.78
N SER A 77 -4.05 8.59 2.66
CA SER A 77 -3.42 8.03 1.46
C SER A 77 -2.67 9.08 0.67
N LEU A 78 -1.59 8.64 0.01
CA LEU A 78 -0.72 9.43 -0.85
C LEU A 78 -0.54 8.74 -2.20
N SER A 79 -0.45 9.52 -3.29
CA SER A 79 -0.08 9.02 -4.60
C SER A 79 0.65 10.07 -5.43
N TRP A 80 1.71 9.67 -6.12
CA TRP A 80 2.50 10.54 -6.96
C TRP A 80 2.03 10.54 -8.42
N ASP A 81 2.00 11.73 -9.02
CA ASP A 81 2.24 11.89 -10.44
C ASP A 81 3.74 12.16 -10.65
N GLY A 82 4.47 11.11 -10.97
CA GLY A 82 5.91 11.21 -11.16
C GLY A 82 6.32 12.09 -12.34
N ASN A 83 5.49 12.17 -13.39
CA ASN A 83 5.81 12.93 -14.59
C ASN A 83 5.77 14.45 -14.37
N GLN A 84 4.86 14.91 -13.52
CA GLN A 84 4.66 16.36 -13.28
C GLN A 84 5.08 16.80 -11.87
N GLY A 85 5.61 15.88 -11.05
CA GLY A 85 6.02 16.21 -9.67
C GLY A 85 4.86 16.67 -8.79
N ARG A 86 3.66 16.12 -9.00
CA ARG A 86 2.46 16.40 -8.18
C ARG A 86 2.22 15.27 -7.21
N LEU A 87 1.76 15.61 -6.01
CA LEU A 87 1.35 14.65 -4.99
C LEU A 87 -0.15 14.77 -4.74
N PHE A 88 -0.86 13.67 -4.77
CA PHE A 88 -2.29 13.59 -4.42
C PHE A 88 -2.44 13.05 -3.01
N THR A 89 -3.42 13.59 -2.27
CA THR A 89 -3.72 13.19 -0.90
C THR A 89 -5.20 12.91 -0.73
N GLY A 90 -5.52 11.86 0.02
CA GLY A 90 -6.85 11.58 0.53
C GLY A 90 -6.86 11.75 2.04
N CYS A 91 -7.83 12.52 2.56
CA CYS A 91 -7.85 12.93 3.96
C CYS A 91 -9.07 12.36 4.71
N ALA A 92 -8.99 12.40 6.05
CA ALA A 92 -10.00 11.86 6.94
C ALA A 92 -11.34 12.63 6.89
N ASP A 93 -11.32 13.92 6.53
CA ASP A 93 -12.50 14.75 6.27
C ASP A 93 -13.16 14.49 4.89
N GLY A 94 -12.60 13.57 4.11
CA GLY A 94 -13.06 13.25 2.77
C GLY A 94 -12.40 14.07 1.66
N SER A 95 -11.65 15.12 1.97
CA SER A 95 -11.01 15.96 0.96
C SER A 95 -9.97 15.20 0.15
N ILE A 96 -9.92 15.53 -1.14
CA ILE A 96 -8.93 15.05 -2.10
C ILE A 96 -8.16 16.28 -2.58
N ASN A 97 -6.86 16.31 -2.34
CA ASN A 97 -6.06 17.47 -2.68
C ASN A 97 -4.93 17.08 -3.66
N MET A 98 -4.53 18.05 -4.49
CA MET A 98 -3.37 17.99 -5.35
C MET A 98 -2.36 19.03 -4.90
N ILE A 99 -1.14 18.60 -4.62
CA ILE A 99 -0.02 19.45 -4.23
C ILE A 99 0.96 19.52 -5.38
N ASP A 100 1.21 20.71 -5.88
CA ASP A 100 2.27 21.00 -6.84
C ASP A 100 3.53 21.33 -6.04
N ILE A 101 4.51 20.41 -6.04
CA ILE A 101 5.72 20.55 -5.23
C ILE A 101 6.58 21.71 -5.69
N ALA A 102 6.66 21.94 -7.01
CA ALA A 102 7.47 23.02 -7.57
C ALA A 102 6.91 24.41 -7.23
N LYS A 103 5.59 24.56 -7.29
CA LYS A 103 4.90 25.82 -6.97
C LYS A 103 4.61 25.98 -5.47
N LYS A 104 4.76 24.91 -4.69
CA LYS A 104 4.40 24.87 -3.26
C LYS A 104 2.94 25.27 -3.00
N THR A 105 2.03 24.84 -3.88
CA THR A 105 0.59 25.13 -3.78
C THR A 105 -0.20 23.84 -3.58
N SER A 106 -1.29 23.93 -2.83
CA SER A 106 -2.27 22.85 -2.66
C SER A 106 -3.64 23.31 -3.14
N ASN A 107 -4.29 22.47 -3.95
CA ASN A 107 -5.64 22.71 -4.43
C ASN A 107 -6.52 21.49 -4.12
N GLN A 108 -7.68 21.73 -3.54
CA GLN A 108 -8.68 20.69 -3.37
C GLN A 108 -9.33 20.36 -4.72
N ILE A 109 -9.32 19.08 -5.09
CA ILE A 109 -9.91 18.57 -6.35
C ILE A 109 -11.39 18.26 -6.13
N SER A 110 -11.70 17.53 -5.04
CA SER A 110 -13.04 17.03 -4.75
C SER A 110 -13.15 16.62 -3.28
N THR A 111 -14.33 16.09 -2.90
CA THR A 111 -14.61 15.61 -1.54
C THR A 111 -15.50 14.37 -1.60
N HIS A 112 -15.17 13.34 -0.84
CA HIS A 112 -16.04 12.22 -0.49
C HIS A 112 -17.00 12.61 0.66
N GLN A 113 -18.15 11.93 0.77
CA GLN A 113 -19.06 12.11 1.91
C GLN A 113 -18.55 11.46 3.20
N GLY A 114 -17.59 10.58 3.12
CA GLY A 114 -16.84 9.98 4.22
C GLY A 114 -15.34 10.14 3.99
N ALA A 115 -14.52 9.64 4.91
CA ALA A 115 -13.07 9.71 4.76
C ALA A 115 -12.60 9.18 3.41
N CYS A 116 -11.75 9.93 2.72
CA CYS A 116 -11.08 9.48 1.49
C CYS A 116 -9.93 8.53 1.86
N ARG A 117 -10.22 7.22 1.82
CA ARG A 117 -9.30 6.20 2.33
C ARG A 117 -8.14 5.92 1.40
N GLU A 118 -8.34 5.97 0.08
CA GLU A 118 -7.31 5.69 -0.90
C GLU A 118 -7.37 6.68 -2.08
N VAL A 119 -6.19 7.08 -2.52
CA VAL A 119 -5.97 7.81 -3.77
C VAL A 119 -4.88 7.11 -4.57
N ILE A 120 -5.07 6.94 -5.87
CA ILE A 120 -4.11 6.30 -6.79
C ILE A 120 -4.06 7.10 -8.07
N PHE A 121 -2.91 7.67 -8.38
CA PHE A 121 -2.67 8.26 -9.70
C PHE A 121 -2.10 7.20 -10.63
N HIS A 122 -2.79 6.95 -11.74
CA HIS A 122 -2.37 5.97 -12.74
C HIS A 122 -1.65 6.66 -13.89
N GLN A 123 -0.32 6.51 -13.93
CA GLN A 123 0.57 7.22 -14.87
C GLN A 123 0.18 7.00 -16.35
N ASN A 124 -0.07 5.74 -16.77
CA ASN A 124 -0.30 5.41 -18.17
C ASN A 124 -1.62 5.97 -18.70
N TYR A 125 -2.67 5.99 -17.88
CA TYR A 125 -3.97 6.52 -18.24
C TYR A 125 -4.14 8.00 -17.91
N ASN A 126 -3.20 8.57 -17.13
CA ASN A 126 -3.26 9.95 -16.63
C ASN A 126 -4.58 10.26 -15.90
N ILE A 127 -5.00 9.33 -15.06
CA ILE A 127 -6.25 9.41 -14.27
C ILE A 127 -5.95 9.30 -12.79
N LEU A 128 -6.80 9.93 -11.97
CA LEU A 128 -6.80 9.77 -10.52
C LEU A 128 -8.00 8.92 -10.11
N LEU A 129 -7.72 7.82 -9.41
CA LEU A 129 -8.71 6.96 -8.77
C LEU A 129 -8.77 7.32 -7.29
N THR A 130 -9.98 7.48 -6.75
CA THR A 130 -10.18 7.75 -5.32
C THR A 130 -11.26 6.83 -4.76
N GLY A 131 -11.14 6.48 -3.47
CA GLY A 131 -12.11 5.62 -2.80
C GLY A 131 -12.31 6.00 -1.34
N GLY A 132 -13.56 6.04 -0.91
CA GLY A 132 -13.94 6.54 0.41
C GLY A 132 -14.72 5.55 1.27
N TRP A 133 -14.82 5.88 2.55
CA TRP A 133 -15.67 5.14 3.49
C TRP A 133 -17.17 5.34 3.24
N ASP A 134 -17.51 6.27 2.36
CA ASP A 134 -18.86 6.40 1.81
C ASP A 134 -19.20 5.28 0.80
N GLY A 135 -18.26 4.40 0.49
CA GLY A 135 -18.41 3.32 -0.50
C GLY A 135 -18.31 3.78 -1.94
N VAL A 136 -17.96 5.03 -2.17
CA VAL A 136 -17.82 5.58 -3.54
C VAL A 136 -16.39 5.41 -4.01
N ILE A 137 -16.24 5.03 -5.29
CA ILE A 137 -15.01 5.20 -6.03
C ILE A 137 -15.24 6.18 -7.17
N ASN A 138 -14.31 7.11 -7.34
CA ASN A 138 -14.33 8.09 -8.42
C ASN A 138 -13.10 7.92 -9.31
N LEU A 139 -13.28 8.17 -10.59
CA LEU A 139 -12.23 8.29 -11.59
C LEU A 139 -12.25 9.71 -12.15
N PHE A 140 -11.13 10.40 -11.99
CA PHE A 140 -10.97 11.76 -12.50
C PHE A 140 -10.01 11.78 -13.69
N ASP A 141 -10.43 12.45 -14.75
CA ASP A 141 -9.52 13.06 -15.71
C ASP A 141 -9.20 14.45 -15.18
N LEU A 142 -7.95 14.71 -14.83
CA LEU A 142 -7.54 15.97 -14.19
C LEU A 142 -7.70 17.22 -15.09
N ARG A 143 -8.13 17.05 -16.34
CA ARG A 143 -8.49 18.12 -17.26
C ARG A 143 -9.92 18.62 -17.04
N THR A 144 -10.73 17.85 -16.30
CA THR A 144 -12.13 18.16 -16.02
C THR A 144 -12.34 18.37 -14.53
N PRO A 145 -13.25 19.27 -14.11
CA PRO A 145 -13.47 19.57 -12.70
C PRO A 145 -14.22 18.47 -11.93
N ASN A 146 -14.98 17.63 -12.65
CA ASN A 146 -15.81 16.61 -12.05
C ASN A 146 -15.26 15.21 -12.37
N PRO A 147 -15.58 14.17 -11.55
CA PRO A 147 -15.22 12.81 -11.88
C PRO A 147 -15.84 12.40 -13.22
N THR A 148 -15.04 11.77 -14.07
CA THR A 148 -15.48 11.22 -15.35
C THR A 148 -16.39 10.03 -15.14
N PHE A 149 -16.09 9.23 -14.12
CA PHE A 149 -16.89 8.07 -13.70
C PHE A 149 -16.97 7.99 -12.19
N THR A 150 -18.11 7.51 -11.72
CA THR A 150 -18.37 7.21 -10.32
C THR A 150 -19.04 5.85 -10.21
N TYR A 151 -18.60 5.03 -9.24
CA TYR A 151 -19.26 3.79 -8.87
C TYR A 151 -19.49 3.74 -7.37
N LYS A 152 -20.68 3.30 -6.94
CA LYS A 152 -21.10 3.21 -5.54
C LYS A 152 -21.24 1.75 -5.13
N PHE A 153 -20.45 1.34 -4.15
CA PHE A 153 -20.61 0.06 -3.46
C PHE A 153 -21.57 0.20 -2.26
N PRO A 154 -22.23 -0.90 -1.85
CA PRO A 154 -22.94 -0.92 -0.57
C PRO A 154 -21.97 -0.87 0.64
N ASN A 155 -20.72 -1.22 0.43
CA ASN A 155 -19.69 -1.42 1.45
C ASN A 155 -18.65 -0.30 1.41
N ARG A 156 -18.01 -0.02 2.57
CA ARG A 156 -16.90 0.96 2.67
C ARG A 156 -15.68 0.48 1.91
N VAL A 157 -14.97 1.40 1.25
CA VAL A 157 -13.66 1.12 0.66
C VAL A 157 -12.61 1.11 1.76
N TYR A 158 -11.86 0.00 1.87
CA TYR A 158 -10.78 -0.14 2.84
C TYR A 158 -9.40 -0.06 2.22
N SER A 159 -9.23 -0.54 1.00
CA SER A 159 -7.97 -0.48 0.28
C SER A 159 -8.20 -0.56 -1.21
N MET A 160 -7.32 0.09 -1.97
CA MET A 160 -7.31 0.03 -3.43
C MET A 160 -5.87 -0.21 -3.92
N SER A 161 -5.75 -0.86 -5.06
CA SER A 161 -4.47 -1.01 -5.75
C SER A 161 -4.68 -1.11 -7.25
N CYS A 162 -3.80 -0.50 -8.02
CA CYS A 162 -3.89 -0.47 -9.46
C CYS A 162 -2.51 -0.62 -10.10
N VAL A 163 -2.38 -1.57 -11.02
CA VAL A 163 -1.18 -1.76 -11.84
C VAL A 163 -1.62 -2.17 -13.25
N ARG A 164 -1.16 -1.46 -14.27
CA ARG A 164 -1.59 -1.64 -15.66
C ARG A 164 -3.11 -1.51 -15.75
N ASP A 165 -3.78 -2.52 -16.33
CA ASP A 165 -5.24 -2.52 -16.52
C ASP A 165 -6.01 -3.07 -15.31
N LEU A 166 -5.33 -3.74 -14.39
CA LEU A 166 -5.95 -4.34 -13.22
C LEU A 166 -6.08 -3.32 -12.09
N PHE A 167 -7.32 -3.00 -11.72
CA PHE A 167 -7.68 -2.20 -10.56
C PHE A 167 -8.49 -3.05 -9.59
N VAL A 168 -8.01 -3.20 -8.35
CA VAL A 168 -8.62 -4.01 -7.29
C VAL A 168 -9.03 -3.14 -6.13
N VAL A 169 -10.23 -3.38 -5.61
CA VAL A 169 -10.82 -2.68 -4.46
C VAL A 169 -11.17 -3.69 -3.38
N GLY A 170 -10.56 -3.55 -2.21
CA GLY A 170 -10.91 -4.27 -0.99
C GLY A 170 -11.93 -3.46 -0.18
N LEU A 171 -13.03 -4.10 0.18
CA LEU A 171 -14.19 -3.51 0.82
C LEU A 171 -14.42 -4.08 2.22
N SER A 172 -15.27 -3.42 3.01
CA SER A 172 -15.78 -4.01 4.24
C SER A 172 -16.59 -5.29 3.96
N GLU A 173 -16.85 -6.08 5.01
CA GLU A 173 -17.61 -7.34 4.93
C GLU A 173 -16.97 -8.38 4.00
N LEU A 174 -15.63 -8.39 3.94
CA LEU A 174 -14.86 -9.36 3.15
C LEU A 174 -15.19 -9.35 1.65
N LYS A 175 -15.54 -8.20 1.09
CA LYS A 175 -15.83 -8.08 -0.34
C LYS A 175 -14.63 -7.55 -1.10
N ILE A 176 -14.44 -8.09 -2.29
CA ILE A 176 -13.40 -7.70 -3.24
C ILE A 176 -14.05 -7.43 -4.58
N ALA A 177 -13.66 -6.32 -5.20
CA ALA A 177 -14.05 -6.02 -6.57
C ALA A 177 -12.80 -5.82 -7.44
N TYR A 178 -12.84 -6.23 -8.69
CA TYR A 178 -11.85 -5.82 -9.64
C TYR A 178 -12.46 -5.23 -10.91
N PHE A 179 -11.70 -4.34 -11.54
CA PHE A 179 -12.04 -3.64 -12.78
C PHE A 179 -10.91 -3.82 -13.78
N ASN A 180 -11.26 -3.97 -15.04
CA ASN A 180 -10.31 -3.87 -16.15
C ASN A 180 -10.37 -2.46 -16.74
N LEU A 181 -9.39 -1.62 -16.43
CA LEU A 181 -9.33 -0.25 -16.91
C LEU A 181 -9.20 -0.15 -18.44
N GLY A 182 -8.64 -1.17 -19.10
CA GLY A 182 -8.57 -1.22 -20.56
C GLY A 182 -9.96 -1.21 -21.23
N LYS A 183 -10.98 -1.70 -20.54
CA LYS A 183 -12.37 -1.68 -21.06
C LYS A 183 -13.05 -0.31 -20.97
N LEU A 184 -12.56 0.60 -20.12
CA LEU A 184 -13.13 1.95 -19.97
C LEU A 184 -13.18 2.72 -21.30
N GLN A 185 -12.12 2.60 -22.10
CA GLN A 185 -12.03 3.28 -23.38
C GLN A 185 -13.00 2.70 -24.41
N MET A 186 -13.33 1.40 -24.32
CA MET A 186 -14.20 0.70 -25.25
C MET A 186 -15.68 0.87 -24.90
N ASN A 187 -16.03 0.70 -23.63
CA ASN A 187 -17.43 0.52 -23.22
C ASN A 187 -18.05 1.78 -22.59
N LYS A 188 -17.27 2.82 -22.30
CA LYS A 188 -17.72 4.04 -21.59
C LYS A 188 -18.49 3.73 -20.28
N SER A 189 -18.24 2.57 -19.67
CA SER A 189 -18.90 2.10 -18.46
C SER A 189 -17.84 1.75 -17.41
N PHE A 190 -18.03 2.24 -16.18
CA PHE A 190 -17.17 1.95 -15.03
C PHE A 190 -17.93 1.06 -14.05
N GLN A 191 -17.86 -0.24 -14.30
CA GLN A 191 -18.49 -1.28 -13.50
C GLN A 191 -17.45 -2.34 -13.13
N PRO A 192 -17.55 -2.98 -11.96
CA PRO A 192 -16.66 -4.06 -11.64
C PRO A 192 -16.87 -5.23 -12.63
N ASP A 193 -15.76 -5.75 -13.15
CA ASP A 193 -15.77 -6.98 -13.96
C ASP A 193 -16.06 -8.20 -13.10
N LEU A 194 -15.67 -8.16 -11.81
CA LEU A 194 -15.97 -9.20 -10.84
C LEU A 194 -16.16 -8.60 -9.44
N PHE A 195 -17.12 -9.13 -8.71
CA PHE A 195 -17.40 -8.81 -7.32
C PHE A 195 -17.62 -10.08 -6.54
N PHE A 196 -16.80 -10.38 -5.53
CA PHE A 196 -16.80 -11.65 -4.82
C PHE A 196 -16.42 -11.51 -3.35
N SER A 197 -16.60 -12.57 -2.58
CA SER A 197 -16.17 -12.61 -1.18
C SER A 197 -14.73 -13.07 -1.06
N SER A 198 -13.96 -12.41 -0.19
CA SER A 198 -12.61 -12.83 0.16
C SER A 198 -12.57 -14.29 0.63
N HIS A 199 -11.48 -14.97 0.34
CA HIS A 199 -11.20 -16.30 0.88
C HIS A 199 -10.58 -16.25 2.29
N LEU A 200 -10.15 -15.06 2.74
CA LEU A 200 -9.73 -14.83 4.12
C LEU A 200 -10.97 -14.72 5.01
N LYS A 201 -10.87 -15.25 6.23
CA LYS A 201 -12.02 -15.33 7.17
C LYS A 201 -12.23 -14.06 7.99
N TYR A 202 -11.23 -13.19 8.00
CA TYR A 202 -11.21 -11.98 8.82
C TYR A 202 -10.98 -10.76 7.95
N GLN A 203 -11.32 -9.60 8.49
CA GLN A 203 -11.34 -8.31 7.78
C GLN A 203 -10.07 -8.07 6.96
N THR A 204 -10.27 -7.72 5.70
CA THR A 204 -9.23 -7.25 4.78
C THR A 204 -8.62 -5.95 5.29
N ARG A 205 -7.28 -5.88 5.32
CA ARG A 205 -6.53 -4.68 5.66
C ARG A 205 -5.99 -3.99 4.43
N LYS A 206 -5.35 -4.75 3.53
CA LYS A 206 -4.74 -4.23 2.31
C LYS A 206 -4.97 -5.17 1.14
N VAL A 207 -5.19 -4.60 -0.02
CA VAL A 207 -5.04 -5.27 -1.31
C VAL A 207 -3.89 -4.62 -2.06
N CYS A 208 -3.07 -5.42 -2.74
CA CYS A 208 -1.95 -4.94 -3.52
C CYS A 208 -1.80 -5.76 -4.80
N VAL A 209 -1.95 -5.11 -5.95
CA VAL A 209 -1.82 -5.74 -7.27
C VAL A 209 -0.36 -6.09 -7.53
N PHE A 210 -0.08 -7.23 -8.14
CA PHE A 210 1.26 -7.64 -8.54
C PHE A 210 1.86 -6.65 -9.54
N HIS A 211 3.18 -6.49 -9.50
CA HIS A 211 3.90 -5.62 -10.43
C HIS A 211 3.65 -5.94 -11.91
N ASP A 212 3.30 -7.20 -12.23
CA ASP A 212 2.99 -7.66 -13.58
C ASP A 212 1.50 -7.50 -13.97
N GLY A 213 0.63 -7.07 -13.04
CA GLY A 213 -0.80 -6.89 -13.25
C GLY A 213 -1.61 -8.17 -13.41
N LYS A 214 -1.04 -9.35 -13.07
CA LYS A 214 -1.69 -10.66 -13.28
C LYS A 214 -2.47 -11.19 -12.08
N GLY A 215 -2.59 -10.40 -11.04
CA GLY A 215 -3.27 -10.78 -9.82
C GLY A 215 -2.94 -9.84 -8.68
N PHE A 216 -3.32 -10.22 -7.47
CA PHE A 216 -3.14 -9.38 -6.29
C PHE A 216 -2.87 -10.22 -5.03
N ALA A 217 -2.29 -9.56 -4.04
CA ALA A 217 -2.21 -10.05 -2.66
C ALA A 217 -3.27 -9.35 -1.81
N GLU A 218 -3.88 -10.09 -0.91
CA GLU A 218 -4.82 -9.60 0.09
C GLU A 218 -4.31 -9.94 1.48
N SER A 219 -4.29 -8.98 2.41
CA SER A 219 -3.96 -9.21 3.82
C SER A 219 -5.16 -9.04 4.74
N SER A 220 -5.08 -9.70 5.90
CA SER A 220 -6.11 -9.62 6.94
C SER A 220 -5.55 -9.25 8.30
N ILE A 221 -6.48 -8.92 9.21
CA ILE A 221 -6.17 -8.66 10.62
C ILE A 221 -5.70 -9.90 11.38
N GLU A 222 -5.81 -11.10 10.79
CA GLU A 222 -5.47 -12.39 11.42
C GLU A 222 -4.05 -12.89 11.06
N GLY A 223 -3.14 -12.05 10.62
CA GLY A 223 -1.79 -12.50 10.23
C GLY A 223 -1.84 -13.53 9.10
N ARG A 224 -2.57 -13.24 8.04
CA ARG A 224 -2.66 -14.04 6.82
C ARG A 224 -2.57 -13.16 5.60
N VAL A 225 -1.98 -13.72 4.56
CA VAL A 225 -1.96 -13.16 3.21
C VAL A 225 -2.46 -14.21 2.24
N ALA A 226 -3.36 -13.82 1.33
CA ALA A 226 -3.80 -14.62 0.19
C ALA A 226 -3.21 -14.04 -1.09
N ILE A 227 -2.69 -14.92 -1.95
CA ILE A 227 -2.17 -14.62 -3.28
C ILE A 227 -3.18 -15.12 -4.29
N LYS A 228 -3.67 -14.22 -5.15
CA LYS A 228 -4.73 -14.48 -6.13
C LYS A 228 -4.28 -14.11 -7.53
N HIS A 229 -4.42 -15.03 -8.47
CA HIS A 229 -4.10 -14.83 -9.88
C HIS A 229 -5.39 -14.62 -10.68
N ILE A 230 -5.41 -13.65 -11.57
CA ILE A 230 -6.52 -13.39 -12.47
C ILE A 230 -6.17 -13.98 -13.83
N ILE A 231 -6.77 -15.13 -14.17
CA ILE A 231 -6.40 -15.92 -15.35
C ILE A 231 -6.91 -15.28 -16.64
N ASN A 232 -8.05 -14.59 -16.60
CA ASN A 232 -8.69 -13.99 -17.79
C ASN A 232 -9.24 -12.60 -17.49
N ILE A 233 -8.39 -11.57 -17.54
CA ILE A 233 -8.82 -10.16 -17.41
C ILE A 233 -9.84 -9.78 -18.50
N ASN A 234 -9.76 -10.39 -19.69
CA ASN A 234 -10.62 -10.08 -20.83
C ASN A 234 -11.94 -10.86 -20.88
N ASN A 235 -12.01 -12.01 -20.18
CA ASN A 235 -13.20 -12.83 -20.04
C ASN A 235 -13.37 -13.26 -18.58
N PRO A 236 -13.87 -12.37 -17.72
CA PRO A 236 -14.14 -12.71 -16.34
C PRO A 236 -15.25 -13.78 -16.27
N PRO A 237 -15.19 -14.67 -15.27
CA PRO A 237 -16.25 -15.64 -15.02
C PRO A 237 -17.59 -14.91 -14.80
N GLN A 238 -18.68 -15.49 -15.28
CA GLN A 238 -20.01 -14.89 -15.11
C GLN A 238 -20.48 -15.00 -13.66
N ILE A 239 -20.94 -13.88 -13.10
CA ILE A 239 -21.54 -13.83 -11.76
C ILE A 239 -23.02 -14.21 -11.89
N ASN A 240 -23.49 -15.11 -11.05
CA ASN A 240 -24.93 -15.28 -10.87
C ASN A 240 -25.48 -14.04 -10.17
N GLN A 241 -26.30 -13.25 -10.90
CA GLN A 241 -26.84 -11.99 -10.41
C GLN A 241 -27.79 -12.15 -9.21
N GLU A 242 -28.39 -13.34 -9.02
CA GLU A 242 -29.33 -13.59 -7.92
C GLU A 242 -28.62 -13.98 -6.61
N THR A 243 -27.50 -14.68 -6.69
CA THR A 243 -26.79 -15.19 -5.50
C THR A 243 -25.51 -14.43 -5.16
N GLY A 244 -25.02 -13.57 -6.07
CA GLY A 244 -23.74 -12.88 -5.92
C GLY A 244 -22.54 -13.83 -5.85
N THR A 245 -22.73 -15.11 -6.21
CA THR A 245 -21.68 -16.13 -6.22
C THR A 245 -21.22 -16.39 -7.64
N THR A 246 -19.92 -16.52 -7.81
CA THR A 246 -19.32 -16.92 -9.08
C THR A 246 -19.73 -18.34 -9.46
N MET A 247 -20.14 -18.54 -10.71
CA MET A 247 -20.48 -19.86 -11.25
C MET A 247 -19.20 -20.59 -11.65
N GLY A 248 -18.68 -21.44 -10.77
CA GLY A 248 -17.54 -22.32 -11.05
C GLY A 248 -16.59 -22.47 -9.85
N LYS A 249 -16.29 -23.69 -9.46
CA LYS A 249 -15.36 -23.99 -8.36
C LYS A 249 -13.88 -23.75 -8.71
N ASP A 250 -13.55 -23.43 -9.97
CA ASP A 250 -12.19 -23.45 -10.52
C ASP A 250 -11.68 -22.07 -10.98
N GLU A 251 -12.26 -20.97 -10.47
CA GLU A 251 -11.99 -19.60 -10.97
C GLU A 251 -10.73 -18.96 -10.43
N PHE A 252 -10.09 -19.57 -9.46
CA PHE A 252 -8.79 -19.16 -8.96
C PHE A 252 -7.71 -20.09 -9.51
N GLY A 253 -6.62 -19.50 -9.98
CA GLY A 253 -5.56 -20.25 -10.63
C GLY A 253 -4.99 -21.37 -9.76
N LYS A 254 -4.46 -22.40 -10.39
CA LYS A 254 -3.73 -23.48 -9.70
C LYS A 254 -2.61 -22.96 -8.78
N ASP A 255 -2.17 -21.73 -9.00
CA ASP A 255 -1.11 -21.07 -8.25
C ASP A 255 -1.60 -20.20 -7.08
N ASP A 256 -2.91 -20.15 -6.84
CA ASP A 256 -3.49 -19.45 -5.70
C ASP A 256 -3.15 -20.16 -4.39
N PHE A 257 -2.78 -19.37 -3.40
CA PHE A 257 -2.49 -19.88 -2.06
C PHE A 257 -2.69 -18.82 -1.00
N ALA A 258 -2.82 -19.26 0.25
CA ALA A 258 -2.80 -18.39 1.41
C ALA A 258 -1.80 -18.93 2.44
N PHE A 259 -1.12 -18.03 3.13
CA PHE A 259 -0.14 -18.40 4.15
C PHE A 259 -0.30 -17.58 5.41
N ARG A 260 0.27 -18.10 6.51
CA ARG A 260 0.31 -17.45 7.82
C ARG A 260 1.63 -16.69 7.97
N CYS A 261 1.55 -15.48 8.51
CA CYS A 261 2.70 -14.63 8.84
C CYS A 261 2.39 -13.80 10.10
N HIS A 262 3.33 -13.02 10.58
CA HIS A 262 3.14 -12.13 11.72
C HIS A 262 2.49 -12.84 12.93
N ARG A 263 3.14 -13.92 13.39
CA ARG A 263 2.67 -14.75 14.49
C ARG A 263 3.81 -15.09 15.43
N ASN A 264 3.58 -14.94 16.73
CA ASN A 264 4.46 -15.46 17.75
C ASN A 264 3.99 -16.87 18.15
N THR A 265 4.70 -17.88 17.69
CA THR A 265 4.40 -19.30 17.97
C THR A 265 4.99 -19.79 19.29
N LYS A 266 5.80 -18.96 19.97
CA LYS A 266 6.45 -19.30 21.23
C LYS A 266 5.53 -19.12 22.44
N THR A 267 4.39 -18.43 22.27
CA THR A 267 3.41 -18.18 23.33
C THR A 267 2.23 -19.15 23.26
N THR A 268 1.60 -19.41 24.41
CA THR A 268 0.37 -20.21 24.51
C THR A 268 -0.65 -19.41 25.33
N PRO A 269 -1.77 -18.96 24.72
CA PRO A 269 -2.15 -19.10 23.32
C PRO A 269 -1.21 -18.35 22.36
N GLN A 270 -1.16 -18.78 21.09
CA GLN A 270 -0.37 -18.13 20.05
C GLN A 270 -0.84 -16.70 19.81
N GLU A 271 0.09 -15.75 19.85
CA GLU A 271 -0.20 -14.36 19.48
C GLU A 271 -0.26 -14.20 17.97
N VAL A 272 -1.28 -13.48 17.48
CA VAL A 272 -1.52 -13.24 16.07
C VAL A 272 -1.66 -11.75 15.85
N TYR A 273 -0.95 -11.22 14.86
CA TYR A 273 -0.87 -9.80 14.59
C TYR A 273 -1.45 -9.47 13.21
N SER A 274 -2.01 -8.27 13.06
CA SER A 274 -2.51 -7.77 11.79
C SER A 274 -1.38 -7.58 10.78
N VAL A 275 -1.64 -7.88 9.51
CA VAL A 275 -0.79 -7.46 8.39
C VAL A 275 -1.31 -6.12 7.90
N ASN A 276 -0.67 -5.03 8.31
CA ASN A 276 -1.17 -3.67 8.12
C ASN A 276 -0.97 -3.16 6.68
N ASP A 277 0.13 -3.55 6.04
CA ASP A 277 0.42 -3.13 4.67
C ASP A 277 1.14 -4.20 3.85
N ILE A 278 1.02 -4.11 2.52
CA ILE A 278 1.71 -4.91 1.53
C ILE A 278 2.24 -3.99 0.45
N ALA A 279 3.50 -4.16 0.07
CA ALA A 279 4.10 -3.49 -1.08
C ALA A 279 4.81 -4.50 -1.98
N PHE A 280 4.61 -4.43 -3.31
CA PHE A 280 5.37 -5.22 -4.27
C PHE A 280 6.62 -4.48 -4.72
N ASN A 281 7.73 -5.20 -4.78
CA ASN A 281 8.94 -4.73 -5.42
C ASN A 281 8.67 -4.55 -6.93
N PRO A 282 8.83 -3.34 -7.50
CA PRO A 282 8.43 -3.08 -8.88
C PRO A 282 9.33 -3.77 -9.92
N VAL A 283 10.52 -4.24 -9.52
CA VAL A 283 11.50 -4.85 -10.43
C VAL A 283 11.49 -6.37 -10.32
N TYR A 284 11.49 -6.90 -9.10
CA TYR A 284 11.73 -8.33 -8.86
C TYR A 284 10.45 -9.14 -8.61
N GLY A 285 9.31 -8.48 -8.37
CA GLY A 285 8.04 -9.14 -8.11
C GLY A 285 7.96 -9.88 -6.77
N THR A 286 8.96 -9.72 -5.92
CA THR A 286 8.90 -10.05 -4.51
C THR A 286 8.05 -9.01 -3.77
N PHE A 287 7.62 -9.27 -2.56
CA PHE A 287 6.77 -8.32 -1.83
C PHE A 287 7.10 -8.29 -0.35
N CYS A 288 6.84 -7.15 0.26
CA CYS A 288 6.95 -6.93 1.68
C CYS A 288 5.58 -7.02 2.36
N THR A 289 5.53 -7.57 3.56
CA THR A 289 4.42 -7.43 4.50
C THR A 289 4.89 -6.71 5.74
N ALA A 290 4.12 -5.73 6.22
CA ALA A 290 4.38 -4.98 7.45
C ALA A 290 3.29 -5.28 8.47
N GLY A 291 3.66 -5.65 9.70
CA GLY A 291 2.74 -6.14 10.72
C GLY A 291 2.71 -5.36 12.02
N SER A 292 1.63 -5.57 12.78
CA SER A 292 1.45 -5.02 14.14
C SER A 292 2.44 -5.60 15.17
N ASP A 293 3.19 -6.63 14.82
CA ASP A 293 4.28 -7.21 15.61
C ASP A 293 5.58 -6.39 15.54
N GLY A 294 5.61 -5.29 14.75
CA GLY A 294 6.79 -4.48 14.52
C GLY A 294 7.78 -5.10 13.52
N ILE A 295 7.37 -6.14 12.81
CA ILE A 295 8.21 -6.88 11.88
C ILE A 295 7.75 -6.62 10.44
N TYR A 296 8.69 -6.54 9.52
CA TYR A 296 8.41 -6.71 8.09
C TYR A 296 9.11 -7.95 7.56
N CYS A 297 8.45 -8.62 6.60
CA CYS A 297 8.98 -9.80 5.93
C CYS A 297 8.99 -9.57 4.44
N ILE A 298 10.03 -10.08 3.75
CA ILE A 298 10.11 -10.08 2.29
C ILE A 298 9.88 -11.48 1.78
N TRP A 299 8.99 -11.61 0.80
CA TRP A 299 8.48 -12.87 0.28
C TRP A 299 8.71 -12.99 -1.22
N ASP A 300 9.01 -14.20 -1.64
CA ASP A 300 8.97 -14.61 -3.05
C ASP A 300 7.65 -15.38 -3.29
N ARG A 301 6.72 -14.76 -4.07
CA ARG A 301 5.43 -15.39 -4.36
C ARG A 301 5.56 -16.61 -5.27
N ILE A 302 6.55 -16.62 -6.18
CA ILE A 302 6.75 -17.70 -7.15
C ILE A 302 7.28 -18.94 -6.45
N ASN A 303 8.33 -18.77 -5.65
CA ASN A 303 8.95 -19.87 -4.90
C ASN A 303 8.25 -20.15 -3.56
N ARG A 304 7.19 -19.37 -3.21
CA ARG A 304 6.41 -19.48 -1.96
C ARG A 304 7.31 -19.53 -0.73
N SER A 305 8.33 -18.67 -0.71
CA SER A 305 9.34 -18.66 0.35
C SER A 305 9.58 -17.26 0.90
N ARG A 306 9.97 -17.21 2.19
CA ARG A 306 10.42 -15.99 2.83
C ARG A 306 11.91 -15.78 2.51
N LEU A 307 12.24 -14.61 1.98
CA LEU A 307 13.61 -14.20 1.66
C LEU A 307 14.28 -13.51 2.86
N PHE A 308 13.52 -12.69 3.57
CA PHE A 308 14.03 -11.90 4.68
C PHE A 308 12.93 -11.69 5.73
N GLU A 309 13.35 -11.57 6.97
CA GLU A 309 12.54 -11.15 8.10
C GLU A 309 13.36 -10.16 8.93
N ARG A 310 12.77 -9.02 9.23
CA ARG A 310 13.34 -8.08 10.18
C ARG A 310 13.56 -8.79 11.51
N THR A 311 14.77 -8.76 12.04
CA THR A 311 15.04 -9.32 13.36
C THR A 311 14.25 -8.56 14.41
N GLU A 312 13.77 -9.29 15.43
CA GLU A 312 13.08 -8.70 16.58
C GLU A 312 13.94 -7.57 17.14
N THR A 313 13.43 -6.35 17.04
CA THR A 313 13.99 -5.21 17.75
C THR A 313 13.41 -5.19 19.16
N ASN A 314 14.12 -4.57 20.12
CA ASN A 314 13.55 -4.33 21.45
C ASN A 314 12.31 -3.41 21.38
N ASP A 315 12.18 -2.67 20.30
CA ASP A 315 11.06 -1.78 19.98
C ASP A 315 10.02 -2.55 19.16
N LYS A 316 8.98 -3.05 19.82
CA LYS A 316 7.85 -3.76 19.19
C LYS A 316 6.76 -2.81 18.68
N THR A 317 7.11 -1.59 18.36
CA THR A 317 6.16 -0.62 17.77
C THR A 317 5.61 -1.17 16.45
N PRO A 318 4.28 -1.24 16.28
CA PRO A 318 3.64 -1.70 15.06
C PRO A 318 4.20 -1.01 13.80
N LEU A 319 4.26 -1.73 12.69
CA LEU A 319 4.50 -1.15 11.38
C LEU A 319 3.17 -0.81 10.73
N THR A 320 3.03 0.43 10.28
CA THR A 320 1.77 0.97 9.75
C THR A 320 1.70 0.98 8.25
N CYS A 321 2.81 1.24 7.57
CA CYS A 321 2.90 1.25 6.11
C CYS A 321 4.33 0.98 5.64
N CYS A 322 4.45 0.56 4.37
CA CYS A 322 5.73 0.33 3.71
C CYS A 322 5.61 0.63 2.20
N ASP A 323 6.75 0.95 1.57
CA ASP A 323 6.80 1.15 0.13
C ASP A 323 8.21 0.91 -0.43
N TYR A 324 8.31 0.49 -1.69
CA TYR A 324 9.57 0.31 -2.40
C TYR A 324 9.86 1.51 -3.30
N ASN A 325 11.14 1.87 -3.42
CA ASN A 325 11.53 2.79 -4.49
C ASN A 325 11.43 2.13 -5.87
N SER A 326 11.45 2.93 -6.93
CA SER A 326 11.25 2.47 -8.31
C SER A 326 12.32 1.49 -8.81
N THR A 327 13.52 1.49 -8.24
CA THR A 327 14.60 0.55 -8.56
C THR A 327 14.54 -0.75 -7.73
N GLY A 328 13.64 -0.82 -6.74
CA GLY A 328 13.47 -1.97 -5.87
C GLY A 328 14.63 -2.25 -4.91
N ASN A 329 15.53 -1.26 -4.72
CA ASN A 329 16.71 -1.38 -3.88
C ASN A 329 16.49 -0.89 -2.45
N LEU A 330 15.51 0.01 -2.26
CA LEU A 330 15.17 0.57 -0.96
C LEU A 330 13.75 0.15 -0.59
N LEU A 331 13.59 -0.24 0.66
CA LEU A 331 12.30 -0.41 1.33
C LEU A 331 12.19 0.66 2.41
N ALA A 332 11.18 1.51 2.34
CA ALA A 332 10.81 2.39 3.44
C ALA A 332 9.71 1.73 4.28
N PHE A 333 9.73 1.96 5.59
CA PHE A 333 8.72 1.48 6.52
C PHE A 333 8.47 2.51 7.62
N ALA A 334 7.25 2.58 8.12
CA ALA A 334 6.90 3.44 9.26
C ALA A 334 6.53 2.60 10.47
N CYS A 335 7.13 2.95 11.61
CA CYS A 335 6.72 2.49 12.93
C CYS A 335 5.76 3.50 13.54
N GLY A 336 4.72 3.06 14.20
CA GLY A 336 3.76 3.92 14.89
C GLY A 336 2.65 3.10 15.51
N TYR A 337 1.89 3.69 16.44
CA TYR A 337 0.78 2.98 17.07
C TYR A 337 -0.36 2.79 16.08
N ASP A 338 -0.81 1.57 15.88
CA ASP A 338 -1.84 1.18 14.91
C ASP A 338 -3.24 1.01 15.52
N TRP A 339 -3.40 1.41 16.78
CA TRP A 339 -4.65 1.34 17.56
C TRP A 339 -5.22 -0.07 17.75
N SER A 340 -4.47 -1.12 17.42
CA SER A 340 -4.91 -2.51 17.55
C SER A 340 -5.21 -2.94 18.99
N ARG A 341 -4.65 -2.23 19.98
CA ARG A 341 -4.85 -2.47 21.41
C ARG A 341 -5.75 -1.46 22.11
N GLY A 342 -6.40 -0.57 21.34
CA GLY A 342 -7.35 0.43 21.87
C GLY A 342 -6.69 1.69 22.44
N ALA A 343 -7.52 2.61 22.93
CA ALA A 343 -7.09 3.94 23.36
C ALA A 343 -6.19 3.94 24.60
N ASP A 344 -6.39 2.99 25.52
CA ASP A 344 -5.66 2.93 26.79
C ASP A 344 -4.17 2.68 26.60
N GLU A 345 -3.79 1.95 25.56
CA GLU A 345 -2.41 1.67 25.22
C GLU A 345 -1.71 2.80 24.46
N ALA A 346 -2.42 3.76 23.89
CA ALA A 346 -1.86 4.83 23.07
C ALA A 346 -0.77 5.64 23.81
N LYS A 347 -0.94 5.86 25.12
CA LYS A 347 0.03 6.57 25.97
C LYS A 347 1.42 5.90 26.01
N ASN A 348 1.49 4.58 25.81
CA ASN A 348 2.74 3.81 25.79
C ASN A 348 3.53 4.00 24.48
N TYR A 349 2.90 4.58 23.46
CA TYR A 349 3.47 4.80 22.14
C TYR A 349 3.71 6.28 21.81
N THR A 350 3.61 7.16 22.81
CA THR A 350 3.92 8.59 22.63
C THR A 350 5.36 8.75 22.14
N ASN A 351 5.57 9.53 21.08
CA ASN A 351 6.86 9.74 20.41
C ASN A 351 7.52 8.45 19.83
N SER A 352 6.76 7.38 19.63
CA SER A 352 7.27 6.13 19.05
C SER A 352 7.31 6.13 17.53
N THR A 353 6.66 7.11 16.88
CA THR A 353 6.57 7.16 15.43
C THR A 353 7.93 7.46 14.79
N LYS A 354 8.36 6.59 13.91
CA LYS A 354 9.63 6.66 13.18
C LYS A 354 9.44 6.19 11.75
N VAL A 355 10.25 6.71 10.86
CA VAL A 355 10.35 6.21 9.47
C VAL A 355 11.76 5.67 9.27
N GLY A 356 11.83 4.43 8.82
CA GLY A 356 13.08 3.75 8.53
C GLY A 356 13.22 3.41 7.05
N ILE A 357 14.47 3.30 6.60
CA ILE A 357 14.83 2.85 5.26
C ILE A 357 15.80 1.69 5.37
N HIS A 358 15.50 0.64 4.65
CA HIS A 358 16.32 -0.54 4.52
C HIS A 358 16.85 -0.64 3.09
N TYR A 359 18.17 -0.73 2.93
CA TYR A 359 18.77 -1.12 1.66
C TYR A 359 18.74 -2.63 1.52
N LEU A 360 18.21 -3.09 0.40
CA LEU A 360 18.04 -4.50 0.10
C LEU A 360 19.23 -5.02 -0.70
N PRO A 361 20.09 -5.85 -0.14
CA PRO A 361 21.13 -6.54 -0.91
C PRO A 361 20.51 -7.54 -1.91
N PRO A 362 21.25 -8.00 -2.94
CA PRO A 362 20.72 -8.85 -4.01
C PRO A 362 19.99 -10.11 -3.53
N ASN A 363 20.46 -10.75 -2.47
CA ASN A 363 19.85 -11.96 -1.87
C ASN A 363 18.52 -11.72 -1.16
N GLN A 364 18.18 -10.46 -0.87
CA GLN A 364 16.88 -10.07 -0.29
C GLN A 364 15.89 -9.57 -1.34
N ARG A 365 16.33 -9.29 -2.56
CA ARG A 365 15.48 -8.81 -3.66
C ARG A 365 14.87 -9.93 -4.46
N LYS A 366 15.64 -11.00 -4.67
CA LYS A 366 15.23 -12.18 -5.46
C LYS A 366 15.95 -13.41 -4.95
N LYS A 367 15.40 -14.58 -5.26
CA LYS A 367 16.04 -15.88 -5.03
C LYS A 367 16.73 -16.37 -6.28
#